data_aea68070301422b21d2d8b51e23c17a8
#
_entry.id   aea68070301422b21d2d8b51e23c17a8
#
_cell.length_a   1.000
_cell.length_b   1.000
_cell.length_c   1.000
_cell.angle_alpha   90.00
_cell.angle_beta   90.00
_cell.angle_gamma   90.00
#
_symmetry.space_group_name_H-M   'P 1'
#
loop_
_entity.id
_entity.type
_entity.pdbx_description
1 polymer ?
#
loop_
_entity_poly.entity_id
_entity_poly.type
_entity_poly.pdbx_seq_one_letter_code
_entity_poly.pdbx_strand_id
1 'polypeptide(L)'
;MIRSSCTMGLAETLRPAKKVPTVWWSSPNPMSLNPNRSTMVILIVGEFIFGLGDSLLIAAGVGNTPWTVLAEGIALTAEVWTIGEATFLVSIAVMFLWIPIKETPGIGTILNIIIIALTIHVMVPILPQTENFLVSILMASSGIQLVGIGSTMYLTANLGPGPRDGWMTGLQRATGVPIGRVRITIEVSVLVIGIVLGGTF
;
A
#
# COMPACT_ATOMS: atom_id res chain seq x y z
N MET A 1 -12.49 -24.67 -36.22
CA MET A 1 -11.11 -24.24 -35.96
C MET A 1 -10.99 -23.99 -34.45
N ILE A 2 -10.53 -25.02 -33.73
CA ILE A 2 -10.39 -25.00 -32.26
C ILE A 2 -9.07 -24.29 -31.97
N ARG A 3 -9.13 -23.12 -31.35
CA ARG A 3 -7.92 -22.42 -30.85
C ARG A 3 -7.34 -23.27 -29.73
N SER A 4 -6.13 -23.76 -29.97
CA SER A 4 -5.28 -24.41 -28.96
C SER A 4 -5.15 -23.50 -27.74
N SER A 5 -5.59 -23.99 -26.58
CA SER A 5 -5.28 -23.41 -25.28
C SER A 5 -3.77 -23.49 -25.09
N CYS A 6 -3.11 -22.36 -25.30
CA CYS A 6 -1.70 -22.20 -24.97
C CYS A 6 -1.56 -22.30 -23.44
N THR A 7 -1.02 -23.40 -22.94
CA THR A 7 -0.60 -23.52 -21.54
C THR A 7 0.51 -22.52 -21.31
N MET A 8 0.17 -21.37 -20.72
CA MET A 8 1.17 -20.40 -20.26
C MET A 8 2.08 -21.10 -19.26
N GLY A 9 3.37 -21.14 -19.54
CA GLY A 9 4.37 -21.72 -18.64
C GLY A 9 4.41 -20.95 -17.30
N LEU A 10 4.69 -21.67 -16.20
CA LEU A 10 4.82 -21.09 -14.85
C LEU A 10 5.68 -19.82 -14.83
N ALA A 11 6.75 -19.76 -15.64
CA ALA A 11 7.62 -18.61 -15.76
C ALA A 11 6.94 -17.38 -16.39
N GLU A 12 5.88 -17.56 -17.16
CA GLU A 12 5.12 -16.49 -17.81
C GLU A 12 4.04 -15.94 -16.89
N THR A 13 3.44 -16.78 -16.04
CA THR A 13 2.50 -16.38 -15.00
C THR A 13 3.16 -15.59 -13.85
N LEU A 14 4.45 -15.80 -13.61
CA LEU A 14 5.23 -15.10 -12.58
C LEU A 14 5.85 -13.78 -13.05
N ARG A 15 5.71 -13.40 -14.33
CA ARG A 15 6.18 -12.10 -14.81
C ARG A 15 5.24 -10.99 -14.32
N PRO A 16 5.80 -9.89 -13.76
CA PRO A 16 4.98 -8.78 -13.34
C PRO A 16 4.19 -8.21 -14.53
N ALA A 17 2.90 -7.99 -14.33
CA ALA A 17 2.02 -7.42 -15.34
C ALA A 17 2.52 -6.02 -15.72
N LYS A 18 2.60 -5.71 -17.01
CA LYS A 18 3.02 -4.39 -17.51
C LYS A 18 1.98 -3.29 -17.26
N LYS A 19 0.73 -3.67 -17.01
CA LYS A 19 -0.40 -2.76 -16.71
C LYS A 19 -1.29 -3.43 -15.68
N VAL A 20 -1.93 -2.62 -14.84
CA VAL A 20 -2.97 -3.10 -13.93
C VAL A 20 -4.11 -3.71 -14.75
N PRO A 21 -4.55 -4.93 -14.48
CA PRO A 21 -5.63 -5.55 -15.22
C PRO A 21 -6.94 -4.78 -15.01
N THR A 22 -7.67 -4.58 -16.11
CA THR A 22 -9.03 -4.04 -16.04
C THR A 22 -10.02 -5.16 -15.73
N VAL A 23 -10.83 -4.93 -14.72
CA VAL A 23 -11.92 -5.83 -14.29
C VAL A 23 -13.26 -5.11 -14.40
N TRP A 24 -14.37 -5.80 -14.20
CA TRP A 24 -15.72 -5.23 -14.39
C TRP A 24 -16.04 -4.02 -13.47
N TRP A 25 -15.33 -3.86 -12.37
CA TRP A 25 -15.47 -2.70 -11.47
C TRP A 25 -14.44 -1.59 -11.74
N SER A 26 -13.49 -1.76 -12.65
CA SER A 26 -12.50 -0.73 -12.95
C SER A 26 -13.15 0.51 -13.55
N SER A 27 -12.75 1.68 -13.06
CA SER A 27 -13.14 2.95 -13.69
C SER A 27 -12.47 3.08 -15.06
N PRO A 28 -13.21 3.47 -16.10
CA PRO A 28 -12.62 3.74 -17.41
C PRO A 28 -11.72 5.00 -17.40
N ASN A 29 -11.95 5.91 -16.44
CA ASN A 29 -11.19 7.14 -16.30
C ASN A 29 -10.58 7.22 -14.88
N PRO A 30 -9.23 7.21 -14.73
CA PRO A 30 -8.57 7.27 -13.43
C PRO A 30 -8.79 8.60 -12.68
N MET A 31 -9.18 9.67 -13.38
CA MET A 31 -9.49 10.99 -12.80
C MET A 31 -11.00 11.22 -12.63
N SER A 32 -11.81 10.18 -12.65
CA SER A 32 -13.25 10.30 -12.49
C SER A 32 -13.60 10.73 -11.06
N LEU A 33 -14.29 11.87 -10.93
CA LEU A 33 -14.84 12.34 -9.66
C LEU A 33 -16.20 11.71 -9.32
N ASN A 34 -16.82 11.05 -10.28
CA ASN A 34 -18.12 10.37 -10.10
C ASN A 34 -18.05 8.94 -10.67
N PRO A 35 -17.28 8.04 -10.01
CA PRO A 35 -17.18 6.65 -10.44
C PRO A 35 -18.47 5.88 -10.14
N ASN A 36 -18.60 4.69 -10.74
CA ASN A 36 -19.68 3.76 -10.41
C ASN A 36 -19.68 3.40 -8.93
N ARG A 37 -20.88 3.16 -8.39
CA ARG A 37 -21.02 2.77 -6.96
C ARG A 37 -20.23 1.50 -6.63
N SER A 38 -20.23 0.50 -7.51
CA SER A 38 -19.43 -0.73 -7.34
C SER A 38 -17.93 -0.44 -7.27
N THR A 39 -17.42 0.44 -8.14
CA THR A 39 -16.02 0.86 -8.14
C THR A 39 -15.64 1.53 -6.82
N MET A 40 -16.48 2.44 -6.34
CA MET A 40 -16.25 3.15 -5.08
C MET A 40 -16.28 2.21 -3.87
N VAL A 41 -17.26 1.31 -3.81
CA VAL A 41 -17.36 0.33 -2.71
C VAL A 41 -16.14 -0.57 -2.68
N ILE A 42 -15.70 -1.11 -3.84
CA ILE A 42 -14.54 -2.00 -3.91
C ILE A 42 -13.25 -1.25 -3.56
N LEU A 43 -13.11 0.02 -3.97
CA LEU A 43 -12.01 0.87 -3.57
C LEU A 43 -11.94 1.00 -2.04
N ILE A 44 -13.03 1.46 -1.41
CA ILE A 44 -13.09 1.70 0.04
C ILE A 44 -12.85 0.40 0.83
N VAL A 45 -13.49 -0.69 0.42
CA VAL A 45 -13.30 -2.00 1.06
C VAL A 45 -11.86 -2.49 0.88
N GLY A 46 -11.28 -2.30 -0.30
CA GLY A 46 -9.89 -2.68 -0.56
C GLY A 46 -8.89 -1.90 0.31
N GLU A 47 -9.08 -0.59 0.46
CA GLU A 47 -8.24 0.25 1.30
C GLU A 47 -8.40 -0.07 2.80
N PHE A 48 -9.62 -0.36 3.24
CA PHE A 48 -9.88 -0.83 4.60
C PHE A 48 -9.19 -2.18 4.87
N ILE A 49 -9.31 -3.14 3.96
CA ILE A 49 -8.66 -4.46 4.06
C ILE A 49 -7.13 -4.29 4.09
N PHE A 50 -6.58 -3.39 3.28
CA PHE A 50 -5.16 -3.07 3.31
C PHE A 50 -4.73 -2.53 4.67
N GLY A 51 -5.43 -1.52 5.20
CA GLY A 51 -5.13 -0.95 6.51
C GLY A 51 -5.28 -1.95 7.66
N LEU A 52 -6.26 -2.86 7.57
CA LEU A 52 -6.43 -3.95 8.53
C LEU A 52 -5.24 -4.93 8.47
N GLY A 53 -4.76 -5.24 7.26
CA GLY A 53 -3.57 -6.07 7.06
C GLY A 53 -2.31 -5.44 7.68
N ASP A 54 -2.07 -4.16 7.44
CA ASP A 54 -0.97 -3.41 8.07
C ASP A 54 -1.13 -3.37 9.59
N SER A 55 -2.35 -3.20 10.11
CA SER A 55 -2.62 -3.22 11.55
C SER A 55 -2.29 -4.58 12.20
N LEU A 56 -2.60 -5.68 11.50
CA LEU A 56 -2.23 -7.03 11.96
C LEU A 56 -0.73 -7.25 11.97
N LEU A 57 0.01 -6.72 11.00
CA LEU A 57 1.48 -6.78 10.98
C LEU A 57 2.08 -6.04 12.16
N ILE A 58 1.58 -4.84 12.45
CA ILE A 58 2.01 -4.05 13.61
C ILE A 58 1.73 -4.80 14.93
N ALA A 59 0.51 -5.32 15.09
CA ALA A 59 0.11 -6.05 16.30
C ALA A 59 0.85 -7.39 16.46
N ALA A 60 1.27 -8.02 15.37
CA ALA A 60 2.02 -9.27 15.39
C ALA A 60 3.44 -9.12 15.98
N GLY A 61 4.07 -7.95 15.84
CA GLY A 61 5.37 -7.63 16.42
C GLY A 61 6.55 -8.47 15.92
N VAL A 62 6.41 -9.15 14.75
CA VAL A 62 7.48 -10.01 14.18
C VAL A 62 8.11 -9.41 12.93
N GLY A 63 7.78 -8.17 12.62
CA GLY A 63 8.33 -7.41 11.49
C GLY A 63 7.31 -6.54 10.82
N ASN A 64 7.73 -5.34 10.46
CA ASN A 64 6.88 -4.31 9.86
C ASN A 64 7.29 -4.01 8.42
N THR A 65 6.37 -3.44 7.64
CA THR A 65 6.73 -2.93 6.31
C THR A 65 7.66 -1.72 6.43
N PRO A 66 8.56 -1.46 5.47
CA PRO A 66 9.47 -0.30 5.53
C PRO A 66 8.76 1.03 5.83
N TRP A 67 7.59 1.22 5.29
CA TRP A 67 6.78 2.42 5.51
C TRP A 67 6.16 2.49 6.90
N THR A 68 5.79 1.35 7.45
CA THR A 68 5.30 1.24 8.83
C THR A 68 6.43 1.50 9.82
N VAL A 69 7.63 1.00 9.56
CA VAL A 69 8.84 1.30 10.35
C VAL A 69 9.14 2.80 10.35
N LEU A 70 8.99 3.48 9.20
CA LEU A 70 9.12 4.93 9.12
C LEU A 70 8.05 5.65 9.94
N ALA A 71 6.79 5.24 9.79
CA ALA A 71 5.68 5.85 10.54
C ALA A 71 5.84 5.67 12.05
N GLU A 72 6.24 4.47 12.49
CA GLU A 72 6.55 4.18 13.88
C GLU A 72 7.71 5.03 14.41
N GLY A 73 8.81 5.13 13.67
CA GLY A 73 9.95 5.97 14.03
C GLY A 73 9.57 7.45 14.18
N ILE A 74 8.71 7.96 13.30
CA ILE A 74 8.18 9.33 13.40
C ILE A 74 7.27 9.46 14.64
N ALA A 75 6.39 8.51 14.89
CA ALA A 75 5.49 8.53 16.05
C ALA A 75 6.28 8.53 17.37
N LEU A 76 7.32 7.69 17.47
CA LEU A 76 8.20 7.63 18.64
C LEU A 76 8.99 8.95 18.85
N THR A 77 9.48 9.56 17.77
CA THR A 77 10.25 10.81 17.86
C THR A 77 9.36 12.00 18.26
N ALA A 78 8.10 12.01 17.85
CA ALA A 78 7.18 13.10 18.13
C ALA A 78 6.46 12.96 19.48
N GLU A 79 6.48 11.76 20.11
CA GLU A 79 5.88 11.41 21.43
C GLU A 79 4.36 11.67 21.55
N VAL A 80 3.73 12.29 20.56
CA VAL A 80 2.33 12.75 20.59
C VAL A 80 1.46 12.04 19.54
N TRP A 81 2.07 11.30 18.62
CA TRP A 81 1.37 10.73 17.44
C TRP A 81 1.24 9.21 17.53
N THR A 82 0.11 8.72 17.06
CA THR A 82 -0.08 7.29 16.81
C THR A 82 0.57 6.90 15.46
N ILE A 83 0.83 5.61 15.27
CA ILE A 83 1.34 5.10 14.00
C ILE A 83 0.40 5.46 12.84
N GLY A 84 -0.93 5.48 13.08
CA GLY A 84 -1.92 5.88 12.07
C GLY A 84 -1.78 7.35 11.67
N GLU A 85 -1.62 8.26 12.63
CA GLU A 85 -1.40 9.69 12.37
C GLU A 85 -0.07 9.93 11.64
N ALA A 86 0.99 9.25 12.06
CA ALA A 86 2.28 9.30 11.37
C ALA A 86 2.16 8.75 9.93
N THR A 87 1.41 7.67 9.71
CA THR A 87 1.13 7.14 8.37
C THR A 87 0.40 8.15 7.48
N PHE A 88 -0.56 8.87 8.04
CA PHE A 88 -1.25 9.96 7.34
C PHE A 88 -0.28 11.05 6.88
N LEU A 89 0.56 11.55 7.80
CA LEU A 89 1.53 12.60 7.52
C LEU A 89 2.59 12.17 6.49
N VAL A 90 3.11 10.94 6.63
CA VAL A 90 4.04 10.35 5.65
C VAL A 90 3.39 10.29 4.27
N SER A 91 2.13 9.87 4.19
CA SER A 91 1.42 9.78 2.92
C SER A 91 1.23 11.15 2.26
N ILE A 92 0.93 12.19 3.04
CA ILE A 92 0.88 13.58 2.55
C ILE A 92 2.27 14.04 2.10
N ALA A 93 3.31 13.79 2.89
CA ALA A 93 4.68 14.16 2.53
C ALA A 93 5.12 13.52 1.21
N VAL A 94 4.81 12.23 1.03
CA VAL A 94 5.08 11.51 -0.23
C VAL A 94 4.29 12.12 -1.40
N MET A 95 3.06 12.57 -1.18
CA MET A 95 2.27 13.23 -2.22
C MET A 95 2.90 14.56 -2.66
N PHE A 96 3.59 15.31 -1.79
CA PHE A 96 4.37 16.47 -2.21
C PHE A 96 5.54 16.10 -3.14
N LEU A 97 6.12 14.90 -3.01
CA LEU A 97 7.15 14.41 -3.92
C LEU A 97 6.62 14.10 -5.34
N TRP A 98 5.29 14.11 -5.55
CA TRP A 98 4.68 13.99 -6.87
C TRP A 98 4.81 15.26 -7.70
N ILE A 99 4.96 16.43 -7.06
CA ILE A 99 5.03 17.73 -7.75
C ILE A 99 6.15 17.76 -8.80
N PRO A 100 7.41 17.42 -8.49
CA PRO A 100 8.49 17.46 -9.48
C PRO A 100 8.35 16.42 -10.58
N ILE A 101 7.67 15.29 -10.33
CA ILE A 101 7.45 14.22 -11.32
C ILE A 101 6.12 14.38 -12.08
N LYS A 102 5.36 15.47 -11.78
CA LYS A 102 4.09 15.84 -12.43
C LYS A 102 3.02 14.74 -12.39
N GLU A 103 2.99 13.98 -11.30
CA GLU A 103 1.90 13.04 -11.05
C GLU A 103 0.67 13.79 -10.55
N THR A 104 -0.51 13.26 -10.89
CA THR A 104 -1.79 13.85 -10.50
C THR A 104 -2.55 12.88 -9.61
N PRO A 105 -2.94 13.31 -8.38
CA PRO A 105 -3.72 12.45 -7.49
C PRO A 105 -5.14 12.28 -8.00
N GLY A 106 -5.63 11.05 -7.99
CA GLY A 106 -7.04 10.72 -8.20
C GLY A 106 -7.83 10.73 -6.89
N ILE A 107 -9.15 10.51 -6.97
CA ILE A 107 -10.00 10.39 -5.77
C ILE A 107 -9.56 9.19 -4.91
N GLY A 108 -9.14 8.09 -5.54
CA GLY A 108 -8.60 6.92 -4.85
C GLY A 108 -7.32 7.25 -4.08
N THR A 109 -6.45 8.11 -4.59
CA THR A 109 -5.25 8.55 -3.87
C THR A 109 -5.60 9.26 -2.56
N ILE A 110 -6.59 10.14 -2.58
CA ILE A 110 -7.04 10.89 -1.40
C ILE A 110 -7.70 9.96 -0.38
N LEU A 111 -8.57 9.07 -0.85
CA LEU A 111 -9.24 8.09 0.01
C LEU A 111 -8.21 7.11 0.62
N ASN A 112 -7.21 6.70 -0.13
CA ASN A 112 -6.13 5.83 0.34
C ASN A 112 -5.41 6.42 1.56
N ILE A 113 -5.05 7.71 1.50
CA ILE A 113 -4.41 8.41 2.61
C ILE A 113 -5.29 8.37 3.87
N ILE A 114 -6.57 8.66 3.70
CA ILE A 114 -7.51 8.78 4.81
C ILE A 114 -7.88 7.41 5.39
N ILE A 115 -8.31 6.48 4.54
CA ILE A 115 -8.88 5.21 4.99
C ILE A 115 -7.82 4.32 5.61
N ILE A 116 -6.64 4.19 4.98
CA ILE A 116 -5.57 3.34 5.53
C ILE A 116 -5.08 3.89 6.87
N ALA A 117 -4.80 5.20 6.95
CA ALA A 117 -4.34 5.82 8.19
C ALA A 117 -5.37 5.71 9.32
N LEU A 118 -6.66 5.96 9.01
CA LEU A 118 -7.74 5.83 9.97
C LEU A 118 -7.91 4.37 10.43
N THR A 119 -7.80 3.41 9.51
CA THR A 119 -7.90 1.98 9.84
C THR A 119 -6.77 1.58 10.80
N ILE A 120 -5.54 1.99 10.53
CA ILE A 120 -4.40 1.72 11.42
C ILE A 120 -4.61 2.38 12.78
N HIS A 121 -5.02 3.66 12.81
CA HIS A 121 -5.27 4.40 14.04
C HIS A 121 -6.31 3.71 14.94
N VAL A 122 -7.38 3.19 14.34
CA VAL A 122 -8.47 2.53 15.09
C VAL A 122 -8.16 1.09 15.42
N MET A 123 -7.54 0.32 14.52
CA MET A 123 -7.37 -1.12 14.68
C MET A 123 -6.17 -1.51 15.53
N VAL A 124 -5.05 -0.79 15.45
CA VAL A 124 -3.85 -1.14 16.22
C VAL A 124 -4.11 -1.21 17.74
N PRO A 125 -4.79 -0.25 18.38
CA PRO A 125 -5.08 -0.37 19.81
C PRO A 125 -6.14 -1.42 20.18
N ILE A 126 -6.94 -1.90 19.22
CA ILE A 126 -8.00 -2.91 19.44
C ILE A 126 -7.45 -4.33 19.27
N LEU A 127 -6.47 -4.50 18.38
CA LEU A 127 -5.91 -5.82 18.08
C LEU A 127 -5.08 -6.35 19.27
N PRO A 128 -5.23 -7.64 19.59
CA PRO A 128 -4.46 -8.24 20.68
C PRO A 128 -2.98 -8.28 20.34
N GLN A 129 -2.15 -7.77 21.23
CA GLN A 129 -0.72 -8.03 21.19
C GLN A 129 -0.45 -9.38 21.84
N THR A 130 0.43 -10.18 21.25
CA THR A 130 0.70 -11.54 21.73
C THR A 130 2.21 -11.79 21.82
N GLU A 131 2.63 -12.46 22.88
CA GLU A 131 4.01 -12.96 23.03
C GLU A 131 4.16 -14.38 22.45
N ASN A 132 3.07 -15.00 22.03
CA ASN A 132 3.10 -16.33 21.44
C ASN A 132 3.57 -16.27 20.00
N PHE A 133 4.77 -16.74 19.74
CA PHE A 133 5.42 -16.72 18.43
C PHE A 133 4.56 -17.33 17.30
N LEU A 134 3.83 -18.43 17.58
CA LEU A 134 2.98 -19.06 16.57
C LEU A 134 1.80 -18.14 16.19
N VAL A 135 1.18 -17.51 17.18
CA VAL A 135 0.07 -16.56 16.97
C VAL A 135 0.58 -15.33 16.20
N SER A 136 1.75 -14.81 16.57
CA SER A 136 2.39 -13.69 15.85
C SER A 136 2.62 -14.02 14.37
N ILE A 137 3.16 -15.21 14.06
CA ILE A 137 3.36 -15.64 12.66
C ILE A 137 2.03 -15.78 11.92
N LEU A 138 0.99 -16.32 12.54
CA LEU A 138 -0.32 -16.45 11.93
C LEU A 138 -0.94 -15.06 11.66
N MET A 139 -0.82 -14.12 12.61
CA MET A 139 -1.27 -12.74 12.42
C MET A 139 -0.50 -12.05 11.28
N ALA A 140 0.83 -12.16 11.27
CA ALA A 140 1.65 -11.57 10.22
C ALA A 140 1.34 -12.17 8.84
N SER A 141 1.20 -13.50 8.75
CA SER A 141 0.85 -14.18 7.50
C SER A 141 -0.52 -13.74 6.99
N SER A 142 -1.51 -13.61 7.88
CA SER A 142 -2.83 -13.09 7.54
C SER A 142 -2.77 -11.63 7.12
N GLY A 143 -1.97 -10.82 7.81
CA GLY A 143 -1.74 -9.41 7.49
C GLY A 143 -1.18 -9.25 6.07
N ILE A 144 -0.15 -10.00 5.71
CA ILE A 144 0.44 -9.98 4.34
C ILE A 144 -0.60 -10.32 3.28
N GLN A 145 -1.45 -11.34 3.53
CA GLN A 145 -2.50 -11.73 2.58
C GLN A 145 -3.54 -10.62 2.42
N LEU A 146 -3.98 -9.99 3.52
CA LEU A 146 -4.95 -8.89 3.49
C LEU A 146 -4.38 -7.67 2.76
N VAL A 147 -3.11 -7.31 2.99
CA VAL A 147 -2.41 -6.25 2.25
C VAL A 147 -2.41 -6.55 0.75
N GLY A 148 -2.13 -7.80 0.35
CA GLY A 148 -2.15 -8.22 -1.05
C GLY A 148 -3.54 -8.13 -1.68
N ILE A 149 -4.57 -8.62 -0.99
CA ILE A 149 -5.97 -8.55 -1.44
C ILE A 149 -6.42 -7.09 -1.55
N GLY A 150 -6.22 -6.31 -0.49
CA GLY A 150 -6.59 -4.89 -0.45
C GLY A 150 -5.91 -4.10 -1.57
N SER A 151 -4.60 -4.32 -1.77
CA SER A 151 -3.83 -3.71 -2.88
C SER A 151 -4.44 -4.03 -4.24
N THR A 152 -4.79 -5.29 -4.48
CA THR A 152 -5.40 -5.71 -5.74
C THR A 152 -6.74 -5.02 -5.97
N MET A 153 -7.57 -4.91 -4.93
CA MET A 153 -8.88 -4.28 -5.03
C MET A 153 -8.78 -2.79 -5.35
N TYR A 154 -7.99 -2.01 -4.60
CA TYR A 154 -7.93 -0.58 -4.83
C TYR A 154 -7.18 -0.20 -6.12
N LEU A 155 -6.10 -0.91 -6.46
CA LEU A 155 -5.38 -0.64 -7.71
C LEU A 155 -6.23 -0.96 -8.95
N THR A 156 -6.99 -2.05 -8.92
CA THR A 156 -7.89 -2.42 -10.03
C THR A 156 -9.13 -1.53 -10.13
N ALA A 157 -9.49 -0.79 -9.08
CA ALA A 157 -10.54 0.24 -9.16
C ALA A 157 -10.19 1.38 -10.14
N ASN A 158 -8.89 1.60 -10.40
CA ASN A 158 -8.39 2.60 -11.36
C ASN A 158 -8.91 4.02 -11.10
N LEU A 159 -8.82 4.47 -9.85
CA LEU A 159 -9.20 5.82 -9.41
C LEU A 159 -8.02 6.63 -8.87
N GLY A 160 -6.83 6.28 -9.28
CA GLY A 160 -5.56 6.80 -8.81
C GLY A 160 -4.83 5.81 -7.91
N PRO A 161 -3.50 5.73 -8.02
CA PRO A 161 -2.68 4.88 -7.15
C PRO A 161 -2.58 5.48 -5.75
N GLY A 162 -2.24 4.65 -4.75
CA GLY A 162 -1.83 5.16 -3.45
C GLY A 162 -0.60 6.07 -3.56
N PRO A 163 -0.35 6.95 -2.56
CA PRO A 163 0.77 7.90 -2.61
C PRO A 163 2.13 7.24 -2.88
N ARG A 164 2.39 6.12 -2.23
CA ARG A 164 3.64 5.35 -2.34
C ARG A 164 3.79 4.73 -3.73
N ASP A 165 2.73 4.13 -4.25
CA ASP A 165 2.70 3.48 -5.56
C ASP A 165 2.82 4.51 -6.70
N GLY A 166 2.15 5.64 -6.57
CA GLY A 166 2.21 6.73 -7.54
C GLY A 166 3.60 7.36 -7.58
N TRP A 167 4.26 7.55 -6.43
CA TRP A 167 5.63 8.04 -6.39
C TRP A 167 6.59 7.06 -7.09
N MET A 168 6.48 5.78 -6.78
CA MET A 168 7.29 4.73 -7.40
C MET A 168 7.10 4.68 -8.93
N THR A 169 5.87 4.66 -9.39
CA THR A 169 5.55 4.59 -10.83
C THR A 169 5.87 5.88 -11.56
N GLY A 170 5.67 7.02 -10.92
CA GLY A 170 6.03 8.33 -11.45
C GLY A 170 7.55 8.49 -11.58
N LEU A 171 8.30 8.07 -10.57
CA LEU A 171 9.76 8.09 -10.62
C LEU A 171 10.31 7.15 -11.71
N GLN A 172 9.72 5.97 -11.86
CA GLN A 172 10.03 5.05 -12.96
C GLN A 172 9.79 5.71 -14.33
N ARG A 173 8.69 6.42 -14.51
CA ARG A 173 8.38 7.14 -15.77
C ARG A 173 9.34 8.30 -16.02
N ALA A 174 9.69 9.06 -14.98
CA ALA A 174 10.57 10.21 -15.09
C ALA A 174 12.02 9.85 -15.36
N THR A 175 12.50 8.72 -14.80
CA THR A 175 13.92 8.31 -14.89
C THR A 175 14.20 7.22 -15.90
N GLY A 176 13.19 6.47 -16.34
CA GLY A 176 13.35 5.27 -17.18
C GLY A 176 13.98 4.07 -16.45
N VAL A 177 14.25 4.18 -15.14
CA VAL A 177 14.81 3.08 -14.34
C VAL A 177 13.75 1.98 -14.14
N PRO A 178 14.12 0.69 -14.26
CA PRO A 178 13.17 -0.41 -14.03
C PRO A 178 12.49 -0.31 -12.67
N ILE A 179 11.17 -0.52 -12.65
CA ILE A 179 10.32 -0.32 -11.46
C ILE A 179 10.80 -1.09 -10.23
N GLY A 180 11.34 -2.31 -10.41
CA GLY A 180 11.89 -3.10 -9.31
C GLY A 180 13.08 -2.42 -8.61
N ARG A 181 13.96 -1.75 -9.38
CA ARG A 181 15.09 -1.00 -8.80
C ARG A 181 14.60 0.24 -8.07
N VAL A 182 13.67 0.98 -8.68
CA VAL A 182 13.05 2.15 -8.03
C VAL A 182 12.41 1.75 -6.71
N ARG A 183 11.62 0.67 -6.71
CA ARG A 183 10.98 0.14 -5.51
C ARG A 183 11.97 -0.22 -4.42
N ILE A 184 12.96 -1.04 -4.75
CA ILE A 184 13.98 -1.46 -3.77
C ILE A 184 14.72 -0.25 -3.19
N THR A 185 15.11 0.72 -4.03
CA THR A 185 15.81 1.92 -3.55
C THR A 185 14.93 2.72 -2.59
N ILE A 186 13.65 2.96 -2.93
CA ILE A 186 12.71 3.68 -2.07
C ILE A 186 12.52 2.92 -0.75
N GLU A 187 12.19 1.62 -0.82
CA GLU A 187 11.90 0.83 0.36
C GLU A 187 13.10 0.72 1.31
N VAL A 188 14.30 0.51 0.78
CA VAL A 188 15.53 0.51 1.59
C VAL A 188 15.80 1.88 2.21
N SER A 189 15.64 2.97 1.46
CA SER A 189 15.85 4.33 1.99
C SER A 189 14.86 4.64 3.12
N VAL A 190 13.59 4.32 2.92
CA VAL A 190 12.52 4.52 3.90
C VAL A 190 12.76 3.68 5.16
N LEU A 191 13.15 2.40 4.99
CA LEU A 191 13.50 1.51 6.09
C LEU A 191 14.66 2.06 6.93
N VAL A 192 15.75 2.46 6.27
CA VAL A 192 16.93 3.02 6.97
C VAL A 192 16.54 4.27 7.75
N ILE A 193 15.79 5.20 7.15
CA ILE A 193 15.32 6.40 7.84
C ILE A 193 14.44 6.02 9.05
N GLY A 194 13.51 5.09 8.88
CA GLY A 194 12.63 4.62 9.95
C GLY A 194 13.38 4.02 11.12
N ILE A 195 14.39 3.16 10.86
CA ILE A 195 15.25 2.57 11.90
C ILE A 195 16.06 3.65 12.61
N VAL A 196 16.62 4.62 11.89
CA VAL A 196 17.37 5.75 12.50
C VAL A 196 16.48 6.58 13.42
N LEU A 197 15.20 6.70 13.12
CA LEU A 197 14.21 7.37 13.96
C LEU A 197 13.68 6.50 15.12
N GLY A 198 14.15 5.25 15.26
CA GLY A 198 13.78 4.33 16.34
C GLY A 198 12.65 3.36 16.00
N GLY A 199 12.17 3.33 14.77
CA GLY A 199 11.17 2.34 14.34
C GLY A 199 11.71 0.92 14.38
N THR A 200 10.87 -0.05 14.69
CA THR A 200 11.21 -1.47 14.82
C THR A 200 10.89 -2.24 13.54
N PHE A 201 11.87 -3.07 13.14
CA PHE A 201 11.76 -3.92 11.93
C PHE A 201 11.68 -5.39 12.32
#